data_8a44c947f912a854ecba1a81e1a67a18
#
_entry.id   8a44c947f912a854ecba1a81e1a67a18
#
_cell.length_a   1.000
_cell.length_b   1.000
_cell.length_c   1.000
_cell.angle_alpha   90.00
_cell.angle_beta   90.00
_cell.angle_gamma   90.00
#
_symmetry.space_group_name_H-M   'P 1'
#
loop_
_entity.id
_entity.type
_entity.pdbx_description
1 polymer ?
#
loop_
_entity_poly.entity_id
_entity_poly.type
_entity_poly.pdbx_seq_one_letter_code
_entity_poly.pdbx_strand_id
1 'polypeptide(L)'
;RRGRILATNLDTHSLYAETAHLTDPRKTADGLEQIFPDLKAEKLYKDFTGKRKFLWIKKRISPEAYQAVHDLGDPGLRFGPREMRLYPNGRLAAHILGGASFGREGVHSAEVIGVAGVEKTFDERLRSPSLSADPLKLSIDLSVQAAVESVLASGMSLLEAKGAAAVLMDVNNGEVISLSSLPDFDPNHRPKLPTTGDPANSPLFNRAIQGVYELGSTFKIFAVAQALELNLVSPETMINISGPLTWGKFKIRDYHNNGSELPVKKVISKSSNIGTARIAREIGST
;
A
#
# COMPACT_ATOMS: atom_id res chain seq x y z
N ARG A 1 5.45 14.95 4.80
CA ARG A 1 5.83 16.38 4.96
C ARG A 1 4.82 17.12 5.84
N ARG A 2 5.17 18.29 6.35
CA ARG A 2 4.28 19.22 7.10
C ARG A 2 3.67 18.64 8.40
N GLY A 3 4.22 17.59 8.99
CA GLY A 3 3.77 17.04 10.28
C GLY A 3 2.37 16.43 10.30
N ARG A 4 1.76 16.14 9.15
CA ARG A 4 0.47 15.45 9.09
C ARG A 4 0.61 14.00 9.51
N ILE A 5 -0.30 13.54 10.38
CA ILE A 5 -0.31 12.17 10.88
C ILE A 5 -0.81 11.22 9.79
N LEU A 6 0.01 10.21 9.49
CA LEU A 6 -0.32 9.14 8.55
C LEU A 6 -0.82 7.89 9.26
N ALA A 7 -0.23 7.60 10.41
CA ALA A 7 -0.62 6.49 11.28
C ALA A 7 -0.26 6.83 12.72
N THR A 8 -1.09 6.41 13.67
CA THR A 8 -0.88 6.64 15.10
C THR A 8 -1.43 5.46 15.91
N ASN A 9 -0.96 5.32 17.14
CA ASN A 9 -1.57 4.42 18.10
C ASN A 9 -2.61 5.17 18.93
N LEU A 10 -3.69 4.50 19.23
CA LEU A 10 -4.72 4.95 20.16
C LEU A 10 -4.87 3.91 21.28
N ASP A 11 -4.88 4.39 22.50
CA ASP A 11 -5.24 3.56 23.64
C ASP A 11 -6.73 3.22 23.59
N THR A 12 -7.02 1.95 23.75
CA THR A 12 -8.38 1.43 23.77
C THR A 12 -8.49 0.25 24.73
N HIS A 13 -9.62 -0.42 24.74
CA HIS A 13 -9.86 -1.58 25.60
C HIS A 13 -10.42 -2.76 24.80
N SER A 14 -10.07 -3.95 25.24
CA SER A 14 -10.78 -5.17 24.87
C SER A 14 -11.88 -5.46 25.90
N LEU A 15 -12.92 -6.14 25.46
CA LEU A 15 -14.00 -6.64 26.29
C LEU A 15 -13.99 -8.17 26.30
N TYR A 16 -13.97 -8.76 27.47
CA TYR A 16 -14.08 -10.20 27.69
C TYR A 16 -15.02 -10.52 28.85
N ALA A 17 -15.52 -11.72 28.89
CA ALA A 17 -16.33 -12.21 29.99
C ALA A 17 -15.61 -13.32 30.77
N GLU A 18 -15.64 -13.24 32.09
CA GLU A 18 -15.37 -14.32 33.03
C GLU A 18 -16.71 -14.90 33.44
N THR A 19 -17.13 -15.98 32.76
CA THR A 19 -18.50 -16.47 32.84
C THR A 19 -18.91 -16.92 34.23
N ALA A 20 -17.95 -17.33 35.09
CA ALA A 20 -18.21 -17.70 36.48
C ALA A 20 -18.61 -16.49 37.36
N HIS A 21 -18.35 -15.28 36.92
CA HIS A 21 -18.62 -14.05 37.66
C HIS A 21 -19.82 -13.27 37.10
N LEU A 22 -20.45 -13.77 36.02
CA LEU A 22 -21.67 -13.16 35.49
C LEU A 22 -22.82 -13.36 36.49
N THR A 23 -23.51 -12.28 36.81
CA THR A 23 -24.64 -12.29 37.74
C THR A 23 -25.96 -12.61 37.06
N ASP A 24 -26.17 -12.09 35.84
CA ASP A 24 -27.34 -12.37 35.02
C ASP A 24 -26.91 -12.54 33.56
N PRO A 25 -26.53 -13.77 33.14
CA PRO A 25 -26.05 -14.02 31.79
C PRO A 25 -27.05 -13.63 30.67
N ARG A 26 -28.38 -13.70 30.94
CA ARG A 26 -29.40 -13.34 29.95
C ARG A 26 -29.44 -11.83 29.75
N LYS A 27 -29.62 -11.08 30.83
CA LYS A 27 -29.63 -9.62 30.82
C LYS A 27 -28.35 -9.06 30.23
N THR A 28 -27.21 -9.64 30.58
CA THR A 28 -25.90 -9.24 30.06
C THR A 28 -25.80 -9.48 28.54
N ALA A 29 -26.28 -10.63 28.05
CA ALA A 29 -26.29 -10.92 26.61
C ALA A 29 -27.20 -9.97 25.84
N ASP A 30 -28.40 -9.68 26.34
CA ASP A 30 -29.35 -8.75 25.73
C ASP A 30 -28.79 -7.31 25.70
N GLY A 31 -28.15 -6.87 26.79
CA GLY A 31 -27.50 -5.55 26.88
C GLY A 31 -26.31 -5.42 25.90
N LEU A 32 -25.52 -6.46 25.75
CA LEU A 32 -24.40 -6.46 24.82
C LEU A 32 -24.85 -6.45 23.35
N GLU A 33 -25.98 -7.09 22.98
CA GLU A 33 -26.54 -6.99 21.62
C GLU A 33 -27.04 -5.58 21.33
N GLN A 34 -27.58 -4.85 22.32
CA GLN A 34 -28.00 -3.45 22.17
C GLN A 34 -26.80 -2.54 21.92
N ILE A 35 -25.69 -2.74 22.63
CA ILE A 35 -24.47 -1.93 22.48
C ILE A 35 -23.73 -2.30 21.19
N PHE A 36 -23.71 -3.57 20.83
CA PHE A 36 -23.02 -4.13 19.66
C PHE A 36 -23.99 -4.89 18.77
N PRO A 37 -24.65 -4.25 17.79
CA PRO A 37 -25.68 -4.87 16.95
C PRO A 37 -25.19 -6.05 16.08
N ASP A 38 -23.88 -6.20 15.92
CA ASP A 38 -23.27 -7.34 15.23
C ASP A 38 -23.17 -8.60 16.11
N LEU A 39 -23.36 -8.49 17.42
CA LEU A 39 -23.47 -9.60 18.33
C LEU A 39 -24.93 -10.12 18.37
N LYS A 40 -25.08 -11.40 18.76
CA LYS A 40 -26.41 -12.05 18.93
C LYS A 40 -26.57 -12.52 20.35
N ALA A 41 -27.58 -12.00 21.05
CA ALA A 41 -27.83 -12.29 22.46
C ALA A 41 -27.99 -13.79 22.72
N GLU A 42 -28.72 -14.51 21.85
CA GLU A 42 -28.90 -15.95 21.97
C GLU A 42 -27.58 -16.73 21.94
N LYS A 43 -26.67 -16.32 21.07
CA LYS A 43 -25.34 -16.94 20.98
C LYS A 43 -24.51 -16.62 22.22
N LEU A 44 -24.50 -15.36 22.64
CA LEU A 44 -23.80 -14.92 23.85
C LEU A 44 -24.31 -15.65 25.09
N TYR A 45 -25.62 -15.74 25.26
CA TYR A 45 -26.23 -16.45 26.38
C TYR A 45 -25.83 -17.91 26.41
N LYS A 46 -25.85 -18.60 25.27
CA LYS A 46 -25.37 -19.98 25.15
C LYS A 46 -23.89 -20.13 25.51
N ASP A 47 -23.07 -19.18 25.06
CA ASP A 47 -21.65 -19.17 25.35
C ASP A 47 -21.39 -18.87 26.85
N PHE A 48 -22.14 -17.95 27.46
CA PHE A 48 -22.05 -17.58 28.88
C PHE A 48 -22.45 -18.70 29.84
N THR A 49 -23.46 -19.48 29.45
CA THR A 49 -23.94 -20.63 30.24
C THR A 49 -23.24 -21.94 29.91
N GLY A 50 -22.28 -21.89 28.96
CA GLY A 50 -21.51 -23.04 28.54
C GLY A 50 -20.35 -23.40 29.49
N LYS A 51 -19.46 -24.31 29.03
CA LYS A 51 -18.32 -24.78 29.81
C LYS A 51 -17.13 -23.83 29.83
N ARG A 52 -17.10 -22.82 28.98
CA ARG A 52 -15.98 -21.88 28.87
C ARG A 52 -16.02 -20.86 29.98
N LYS A 53 -14.94 -20.76 30.73
CA LYS A 53 -14.81 -19.80 31.84
C LYS A 53 -14.35 -18.40 31.37
N PHE A 54 -13.80 -18.31 30.17
CA PHE A 54 -13.30 -17.09 29.57
C PHE A 54 -13.78 -16.99 28.12
N LEU A 55 -14.27 -15.81 27.75
CA LEU A 55 -14.76 -15.52 26.39
C LEU A 55 -14.36 -14.11 25.96
N TRP A 56 -13.68 -13.99 24.81
CA TRP A 56 -13.55 -12.73 24.14
C TRP A 56 -14.89 -12.29 23.54
N ILE A 57 -15.36 -11.10 23.90
CA ILE A 57 -16.57 -10.48 23.33
C ILE A 57 -16.18 -9.55 22.20
N LYS A 58 -15.32 -8.58 22.50
CA LYS A 58 -14.75 -7.67 21.51
C LYS A 58 -13.26 -7.46 21.79
N LYS A 59 -12.44 -7.55 20.78
CA LYS A 59 -11.00 -7.34 20.94
C LYS A 59 -10.64 -5.87 21.11
N ARG A 60 -11.52 -4.96 20.64
CA ARG A 60 -11.40 -3.50 20.76
C ARG A 60 -12.79 -2.91 20.82
N ILE A 61 -12.94 -1.91 21.65
CA ILE A 61 -14.17 -1.14 21.81
C ILE A 61 -13.85 0.33 21.89
N SER A 62 -14.76 1.17 21.43
CA SER A 62 -14.64 2.62 21.57
C SER A 62 -14.81 3.07 23.02
N PRO A 63 -14.36 4.28 23.40
CA PRO A 63 -14.61 4.84 24.73
C PRO A 63 -16.08 4.88 25.12
N GLU A 64 -16.96 5.20 24.15
CA GLU A 64 -18.41 5.23 24.37
C GLU A 64 -18.95 3.84 24.66
N ALA A 65 -18.51 2.83 23.87
CA ALA A 65 -18.89 1.44 24.10
C ALA A 65 -18.34 0.91 25.43
N TYR A 66 -17.13 1.34 25.82
CA TYR A 66 -16.57 1.01 27.15
C TYR A 66 -17.51 1.49 28.26
N GLN A 67 -17.93 2.76 28.22
CA GLN A 67 -18.84 3.33 29.21
C GLN A 67 -20.19 2.61 29.19
N ALA A 68 -20.78 2.39 28.03
CA ALA A 68 -22.07 1.68 27.91
C ALA A 68 -22.01 0.26 28.47
N VAL A 69 -20.92 -0.47 28.25
CA VAL A 69 -20.74 -1.82 28.85
C VAL A 69 -20.53 -1.75 30.35
N HIS A 70 -19.76 -0.76 30.83
CA HIS A 70 -19.57 -0.54 32.26
C HIS A 70 -20.90 -0.27 32.97
N ASP A 71 -21.80 0.46 32.33
CA ASP A 71 -23.11 0.81 32.87
C ASP A 71 -24.09 -0.38 32.94
N LEU A 72 -23.80 -1.52 32.26
CA LEU A 72 -24.53 -2.77 32.46
C LEU A 72 -24.33 -3.34 33.88
N GLY A 73 -23.22 -2.98 34.52
CA GLY A 73 -22.93 -3.29 35.93
C GLY A 73 -22.68 -4.77 36.23
N ASP A 74 -22.43 -5.60 35.21
CA ASP A 74 -22.15 -7.03 35.44
C ASP A 74 -20.67 -7.25 35.73
N PRO A 75 -20.31 -7.76 36.96
CA PRO A 75 -18.93 -7.95 37.34
C PRO A 75 -18.17 -9.03 36.55
N GLY A 76 -18.88 -9.88 35.81
CA GLY A 76 -18.29 -10.85 34.91
C GLY A 76 -17.78 -10.24 33.61
N LEU A 77 -18.16 -8.99 33.28
CA LEU A 77 -17.61 -8.25 32.14
C LEU A 77 -16.32 -7.55 32.56
N ARG A 78 -15.25 -7.81 31.84
CA ARG A 78 -13.92 -7.30 32.15
C ARG A 78 -13.31 -6.61 30.95
N PHE A 79 -12.43 -5.67 31.23
CA PHE A 79 -11.70 -4.90 30.25
C PHE A 79 -10.20 -5.17 30.35
N GLY A 80 -9.54 -5.24 29.19
CA GLY A 80 -8.08 -5.31 29.12
C GLY A 80 -7.56 -4.14 28.29
N PRO A 81 -6.44 -3.52 28.69
CA PRO A 81 -5.83 -2.45 27.90
C PRO A 81 -5.44 -2.97 26.51
N ARG A 82 -5.63 -2.13 25.51
CA ARG A 82 -5.29 -2.40 24.11
C ARG A 82 -4.75 -1.16 23.44
N GLU A 83 -3.89 -1.36 22.49
CA GLU A 83 -3.56 -0.36 21.50
C GLU A 83 -4.25 -0.69 20.17
N MET A 84 -4.70 0.34 19.49
CA MET A 84 -5.23 0.25 18.14
C MET A 84 -4.37 1.10 17.22
N ARG A 85 -3.83 0.48 16.16
CA ARG A 85 -3.18 1.22 15.09
C ARG A 85 -4.25 1.85 14.20
N LEU A 86 -4.23 3.18 14.10
CA LEU A 86 -5.19 3.95 13.32
C LEU A 86 -4.50 4.65 12.14
N TYR A 87 -5.14 4.60 10.99
CA TYR A 87 -4.77 5.30 9.77
C TYR A 87 -5.84 6.36 9.49
N PRO A 88 -5.68 7.60 10.00
CA PRO A 88 -6.76 8.60 10.00
C PRO A 88 -7.14 9.08 8.59
N ASN A 89 -6.29 8.86 7.59
CA ASN A 89 -6.56 9.22 6.21
C ASN A 89 -7.16 8.07 5.38
N GLY A 90 -7.57 6.96 6.03
CA GLY A 90 -8.17 5.80 5.36
C GLY A 90 -7.26 5.21 4.28
N ARG A 91 -7.77 5.14 3.05
CA ARG A 91 -7.06 4.53 1.91
C ARG A 91 -5.86 5.33 1.41
N LEU A 92 -5.78 6.62 1.74
CA LEU A 92 -4.73 7.51 1.23
C LEU A 92 -3.34 7.03 1.66
N ALA A 93 -2.45 6.87 0.69
CA ALA A 93 -1.09 6.33 0.87
C ALA A 93 -1.04 4.89 1.40
N ALA A 94 -2.10 4.09 1.22
CA ALA A 94 -2.20 2.74 1.75
C ALA A 94 -1.03 1.83 1.35
N HIS A 95 -0.61 1.88 0.10
CA HIS A 95 0.53 1.08 -0.40
C HIS A 95 1.89 1.52 0.15
N ILE A 96 2.03 2.77 0.56
CA ILE A 96 3.23 3.27 1.24
C ILE A 96 3.23 2.78 2.67
N LEU A 97 2.13 2.97 3.39
CA LEU A 97 2.00 2.58 4.79
C LEU A 97 2.02 1.07 4.95
N GLY A 98 1.33 0.38 4.07
CA GLY A 98 1.19 -1.08 4.10
C GLY A 98 0.17 -1.54 5.11
N GLY A 99 0.53 -1.57 6.37
CA GLY A 99 -0.38 -1.90 7.46
C GLY A 99 0.24 -2.74 8.55
N ALA A 100 -0.45 -2.79 9.67
CA ALA A 100 -0.11 -3.56 10.84
C ALA A 100 -1.16 -4.64 11.11
N SER A 101 -0.78 -5.64 11.87
CA SER A 101 -1.61 -6.75 12.33
C SER A 101 -1.30 -7.02 13.80
N PHE A 102 -2.09 -7.89 14.42
CA PHE A 102 -1.79 -8.33 15.79
C PHE A 102 -0.95 -9.59 15.77
N GLY A 103 0.13 -9.58 16.54
CA GLY A 103 0.94 -10.74 16.84
C GLY A 103 0.31 -11.57 17.97
N ARG A 104 1.04 -11.74 19.06
CA ARG A 104 0.49 -12.44 20.24
C ARG A 104 -0.49 -11.53 20.96
N GLU A 105 -1.69 -12.06 21.21
CA GLU A 105 -2.72 -11.38 22.00
C GLU A 105 -2.93 -12.12 23.32
N GLY A 106 -2.74 -11.41 24.42
CA GLY A 106 -3.11 -11.84 25.80
C GLY A 106 -4.21 -10.93 26.35
N VAL A 107 -4.68 -11.19 27.59
CA VAL A 107 -5.72 -10.38 28.23
C VAL A 107 -5.27 -8.94 28.46
N HIS A 108 -4.01 -8.75 28.83
CA HIS A 108 -3.44 -7.46 29.23
C HIS A 108 -2.47 -6.86 28.22
N SER A 109 -2.26 -7.53 27.08
CA SER A 109 -1.34 -7.06 26.04
C SER A 109 -1.78 -7.53 24.66
N ALA A 110 -1.59 -6.70 23.67
CA ALA A 110 -1.67 -7.08 22.26
C ALA A 110 -0.48 -6.45 21.55
N GLU A 111 0.29 -7.29 20.89
CA GLU A 111 1.43 -6.86 20.12
C GLU A 111 0.96 -6.40 18.73
N VAL A 112 1.25 -5.16 18.37
CA VAL A 112 1.02 -4.62 17.01
C VAL A 112 2.28 -4.84 16.21
N ILE A 113 2.18 -5.51 15.07
CA ILE A 113 3.32 -5.88 14.21
C ILE A 113 3.06 -5.34 12.80
N GLY A 114 4.05 -4.67 12.23
CA GLY A 114 4.02 -4.23 10.83
C GLY A 114 4.10 -5.43 9.88
N VAL A 115 3.14 -5.53 8.94
CA VAL A 115 3.05 -6.67 8.02
C VAL A 115 3.39 -6.32 6.57
N ALA A 116 3.38 -5.04 6.22
CA ALA A 116 3.70 -4.56 4.88
C ALA A 116 4.11 -3.08 4.91
N GLY A 117 4.75 -2.61 3.84
CA GLY A 117 5.13 -1.21 3.61
C GLY A 117 6.02 -0.63 4.70
N VAL A 118 5.84 0.65 4.99
CA VAL A 118 6.58 1.38 6.04
C VAL A 118 6.41 0.73 7.41
N GLU A 119 5.20 0.27 7.74
CA GLU A 119 4.93 -0.42 8.99
C GLU A 119 5.85 -1.63 9.20
N LYS A 120 6.03 -2.46 8.16
CA LYS A 120 6.91 -3.63 8.21
C LYS A 120 8.39 -3.24 8.19
N THR A 121 8.76 -2.31 7.32
CA THR A 121 10.17 -1.93 7.14
C THR A 121 10.76 -1.29 8.39
N PHE A 122 9.94 -0.53 9.11
CA PHE A 122 10.35 0.18 10.33
C PHE A 122 9.71 -0.41 11.59
N ASP A 123 9.24 -1.66 11.57
CA ASP A 123 8.52 -2.31 12.68
C ASP A 123 9.31 -2.23 14.00
N GLU A 124 10.58 -2.58 13.97
CA GLU A 124 11.45 -2.54 15.15
C GLU A 124 11.54 -1.14 15.76
N ARG A 125 11.72 -0.11 14.92
CA ARG A 125 11.75 1.29 15.36
C ARG A 125 10.39 1.74 15.91
N LEU A 126 9.31 1.43 15.20
CA LEU A 126 7.95 1.87 15.54
C LEU A 126 7.45 1.23 16.84
N ARG A 127 7.99 0.07 17.20
CA ARG A 127 7.66 -0.67 18.43
C ARG A 127 8.60 -0.37 19.59
N SER A 128 9.68 0.36 19.36
CA SER A 128 10.67 0.66 20.39
C SER A 128 10.15 1.71 21.37
N PRO A 129 10.00 1.39 22.66
CA PRO A 129 9.54 2.35 23.66
C PRO A 129 10.46 3.57 23.79
N SER A 130 11.76 3.39 23.54
CA SER A 130 12.76 4.47 23.61
C SER A 130 12.64 5.48 22.46
N LEU A 131 12.01 5.11 21.35
CA LEU A 131 11.83 5.93 20.16
C LEU A 131 10.38 6.37 19.93
N SER A 132 9.46 5.96 20.80
CA SER A 132 8.01 6.24 20.66
C SER A 132 7.66 7.73 20.65
N ALA A 133 8.49 8.58 21.28
CA ALA A 133 8.30 10.02 21.29
C ALA A 133 8.78 10.72 20.00
N ASP A 134 9.56 10.05 19.14
CA ASP A 134 10.09 10.60 17.89
C ASP A 134 9.38 9.99 16.68
N PRO A 135 8.40 10.69 16.09
CA PRO A 135 7.65 10.16 14.97
C PRO A 135 8.53 9.94 13.74
N LEU A 136 8.33 8.82 13.07
CA LEU A 136 8.96 8.54 11.78
C LEU A 136 8.43 9.52 10.73
N LYS A 137 9.31 10.40 10.24
CA LYS A 137 8.97 11.40 9.21
C LYS A 137 9.20 10.83 7.82
N LEU A 138 8.19 10.91 6.97
CA LEU A 138 8.26 10.52 5.56
C LEU A 138 8.34 11.77 4.67
N SER A 139 8.89 11.60 3.46
CA SER A 139 8.95 12.63 2.42
C SER A 139 7.59 12.88 1.72
N ILE A 140 6.58 12.04 1.98
CA ILE A 140 5.27 12.11 1.33
C ILE A 140 4.54 13.41 1.64
N ASP A 141 4.00 14.06 0.62
CA ASP A 141 3.05 15.18 0.75
C ASP A 141 1.62 14.69 0.52
N LEU A 142 0.80 14.72 1.57
CA LEU A 142 -0.57 14.17 1.52
C LEU A 142 -1.47 14.90 0.52
N SER A 143 -1.27 16.18 0.29
CA SER A 143 -2.09 16.92 -0.67
C SER A 143 -1.76 16.50 -2.11
N VAL A 144 -0.47 16.31 -2.39
CA VAL A 144 -0.01 15.79 -3.67
C VAL A 144 -0.43 14.33 -3.86
N GLN A 145 -0.29 13.51 -2.80
CA GLN A 145 -0.73 12.11 -2.83
C GLN A 145 -2.21 12.00 -3.18
N ALA A 146 -3.08 12.78 -2.52
CA ALA A 146 -4.51 12.77 -2.79
C ALA A 146 -4.84 13.22 -4.22
N ALA A 147 -4.16 14.24 -4.73
CA ALA A 147 -4.34 14.71 -6.10
C ALA A 147 -3.94 13.63 -7.11
N VAL A 148 -2.78 12.98 -6.92
CA VAL A 148 -2.30 11.90 -7.80
C VAL A 148 -3.26 10.71 -7.78
N GLU A 149 -3.71 10.26 -6.61
CA GLU A 149 -4.67 9.15 -6.50
C GLU A 149 -5.99 9.47 -7.20
N SER A 150 -6.50 10.69 -7.05
CA SER A 150 -7.72 11.14 -7.72
C SER A 150 -7.58 11.14 -9.26
N VAL A 151 -6.47 11.66 -9.78
CA VAL A 151 -6.19 11.66 -11.22
C VAL A 151 -6.06 10.23 -11.76
N LEU A 152 -5.34 9.35 -11.05
CA LEU A 152 -5.20 7.95 -11.44
C LEU A 152 -6.54 7.21 -11.42
N ALA A 153 -7.37 7.42 -10.39
CA ALA A 153 -8.69 6.79 -10.31
C ALA A 153 -9.60 7.23 -11.47
N SER A 154 -9.58 8.52 -11.80
CA SER A 154 -10.32 9.06 -12.95
C SER A 154 -9.81 8.47 -14.26
N GLY A 155 -8.49 8.39 -14.44
CA GLY A 155 -7.86 7.78 -15.61
C GLY A 155 -8.20 6.29 -15.75
N MET A 156 -8.16 5.54 -14.65
CA MET A 156 -8.57 4.12 -14.63
C MET A 156 -10.00 3.94 -15.12
N SER A 157 -10.92 4.77 -14.61
CA SER A 157 -12.33 4.70 -15.02
C SER A 157 -12.51 5.05 -16.49
N LEU A 158 -11.86 6.12 -16.96
CA LEU A 158 -11.97 6.57 -18.35
C LEU A 158 -11.42 5.53 -19.35
N LEU A 159 -10.32 4.87 -18.99
CA LEU A 159 -9.62 3.91 -19.85
C LEU A 159 -10.03 2.46 -19.61
N GLU A 160 -10.98 2.21 -18.70
CA GLU A 160 -11.37 0.86 -18.27
C GLU A 160 -10.18 0.00 -17.83
N ALA A 161 -9.16 0.66 -17.21
CA ALA A 161 -7.92 0.02 -16.86
C ALA A 161 -8.06 -0.85 -15.60
N LYS A 162 -7.40 -2.01 -15.58
CA LYS A 162 -7.40 -2.93 -14.41
C LYS A 162 -6.56 -2.41 -13.25
N GLY A 163 -5.67 -1.47 -13.49
CA GLY A 163 -4.84 -0.87 -12.46
C GLY A 163 -4.04 0.31 -12.99
N ALA A 164 -3.54 1.13 -12.09
CA ALA A 164 -2.71 2.29 -12.39
C ALA A 164 -1.67 2.50 -11.29
N ALA A 165 -0.53 3.08 -11.64
CA ALA A 165 0.47 3.47 -10.67
C ALA A 165 1.17 4.75 -11.11
N ALA A 166 1.60 5.55 -10.13
CA ALA A 166 2.45 6.72 -10.35
C ALA A 166 3.41 6.93 -9.19
N VAL A 167 4.60 7.40 -9.52
CA VAL A 167 5.61 7.86 -8.56
C VAL A 167 6.00 9.28 -8.93
N LEU A 168 5.91 10.20 -7.97
CA LEU A 168 6.43 11.54 -8.09
C LEU A 168 7.63 11.70 -7.17
N MET A 169 8.77 12.03 -7.75
CA MET A 169 10.06 12.13 -7.07
C MET A 169 10.72 13.48 -7.35
N ASP A 170 11.35 14.05 -6.35
CA ASP A 170 12.25 15.18 -6.52
C ASP A 170 13.58 14.69 -7.09
N VAL A 171 13.91 15.12 -8.30
CA VAL A 171 15.11 14.66 -9.02
C VAL A 171 16.42 15.16 -8.42
N ASN A 172 16.38 16.20 -7.56
CA ASN A 172 17.59 16.77 -6.97
C ASN A 172 18.08 15.99 -5.74
N ASN A 173 17.16 15.34 -5.01
CA ASN A 173 17.49 14.68 -3.75
C ASN A 173 16.94 13.26 -3.62
N GLY A 174 16.13 12.81 -4.61
CA GLY A 174 15.52 11.47 -4.61
C GLY A 174 14.34 11.28 -3.67
N GLU A 175 13.84 12.36 -3.02
CA GLU A 175 12.67 12.23 -2.14
C GLU A 175 11.42 11.85 -2.93
N VAL A 176 10.77 10.77 -2.51
CA VAL A 176 9.45 10.38 -3.04
C VAL A 176 8.39 11.27 -2.42
N ILE A 177 7.76 12.11 -3.23
CA ILE A 177 6.71 13.04 -2.81
C ILE A 177 5.35 12.37 -2.79
N SER A 178 5.10 11.48 -3.75
CA SER A 178 3.90 10.65 -3.87
C SER A 178 4.25 9.31 -4.52
N LEU A 179 3.62 8.25 -4.02
CA LEU A 179 3.63 6.92 -4.64
C LEU A 179 2.23 6.34 -4.52
N SER A 180 1.60 6.11 -5.65
CA SER A 180 0.22 5.64 -5.74
C SER A 180 0.16 4.36 -6.55
N SER A 181 -0.66 3.43 -6.12
CA SER A 181 -0.98 2.18 -6.82
C SER A 181 -2.46 1.88 -6.65
N LEU A 182 -3.16 1.64 -7.76
CA LEU A 182 -4.61 1.35 -7.77
C LEU A 182 -4.87 0.01 -8.47
N PRO A 183 -5.91 -0.75 -8.04
CA PRO A 183 -6.74 -0.49 -6.88
C PRO A 183 -5.95 -0.52 -5.57
N ASP A 184 -6.46 0.20 -4.57
CA ASP A 184 -5.90 0.28 -3.23
C ASP A 184 -6.82 -0.37 -2.19
N PHE A 185 -6.48 -0.24 -0.92
CA PHE A 185 -7.23 -0.79 0.22
C PHE A 185 -7.24 0.18 1.39
N ASP A 186 -8.13 -0.03 2.36
CA ASP A 186 -8.08 0.68 3.64
C ASP A 186 -7.18 -0.09 4.61
N PRO A 187 -6.07 0.49 5.10
CA PRO A 187 -5.21 -0.16 6.10
C PRO A 187 -5.92 -0.46 7.42
N ASN A 188 -6.98 0.30 7.77
CA ASN A 188 -7.80 0.02 8.95
C ASN A 188 -8.60 -1.28 8.79
N HIS A 189 -8.92 -1.66 7.54
CA HIS A 189 -9.68 -2.87 7.16
C HIS A 189 -8.92 -3.66 6.10
N ARG A 190 -7.63 -3.88 6.34
CA ARG A 190 -6.72 -4.51 5.39
C ARG A 190 -7.25 -5.88 4.94
N PRO A 191 -7.44 -6.12 3.62
CA PRO A 191 -7.87 -7.41 3.11
C PRO A 191 -6.88 -8.53 3.45
N LYS A 192 -7.38 -9.75 3.49
CA LYS A 192 -6.52 -10.94 3.58
C LYS A 192 -5.79 -11.14 2.24
N LEU A 193 -4.59 -11.69 2.32
CA LEU A 193 -3.88 -12.12 1.11
C LEU A 193 -4.70 -13.19 0.38
N PRO A 194 -4.86 -13.07 -0.95
CA PRO A 194 -5.51 -14.13 -1.72
C PRO A 194 -4.65 -15.40 -1.68
N THR A 195 -5.29 -16.54 -1.52
CA THR A 195 -4.63 -17.85 -1.53
C THR A 195 -4.66 -18.51 -2.90
N THR A 196 -5.41 -17.95 -3.83
CA THR A 196 -5.60 -18.45 -5.20
C THR A 196 -5.68 -17.29 -6.19
N GLY A 197 -5.42 -17.56 -7.46
CA GLY A 197 -5.47 -16.56 -8.53
C GLY A 197 -4.17 -15.79 -8.72
N ASP A 198 -4.19 -14.82 -9.64
CA ASP A 198 -3.04 -13.95 -9.92
C ASP A 198 -2.90 -12.89 -8.82
N PRO A 199 -1.76 -12.83 -8.10
CA PRO A 199 -1.51 -11.81 -7.09
C PRO A 199 -1.67 -10.37 -7.60
N ALA A 200 -1.42 -10.12 -8.90
CA ALA A 200 -1.57 -8.81 -9.52
C ALA A 200 -3.03 -8.31 -9.53
N ASN A 201 -4.02 -9.20 -9.37
CA ASN A 201 -5.43 -8.82 -9.24
C ASN A 201 -5.82 -8.39 -7.82
N SER A 202 -4.92 -8.57 -6.85
CA SER A 202 -5.17 -8.17 -5.46
C SER A 202 -5.04 -6.65 -5.30
N PRO A 203 -5.91 -5.99 -4.52
CA PRO A 203 -5.72 -4.60 -4.12
C PRO A 203 -4.48 -4.40 -3.24
N LEU A 204 -3.89 -5.48 -2.70
CA LEU A 204 -2.66 -5.45 -1.93
C LEU A 204 -1.40 -5.42 -2.80
N PHE A 205 -1.53 -5.66 -4.10
CA PHE A 205 -0.39 -5.64 -5.02
C PHE A 205 0.03 -4.21 -5.34
N ASN A 206 1.23 -3.84 -4.89
CA ASN A 206 1.79 -2.51 -5.18
C ASN A 206 2.37 -2.48 -6.58
N ARG A 207 1.60 -1.96 -7.54
CA ARG A 207 1.99 -1.89 -8.95
C ARG A 207 3.20 -1.02 -9.21
N ALA A 208 3.42 -0.01 -8.37
CA ALA A 208 4.56 0.90 -8.51
C ALA A 208 5.91 0.23 -8.15
N ILE A 209 5.88 -0.83 -7.30
CA ILE A 209 7.10 -1.47 -6.78
C ILE A 209 7.20 -2.93 -7.22
N GLN A 210 6.08 -3.67 -7.22
CA GLN A 210 6.06 -5.10 -7.51
C GLN A 210 5.75 -5.39 -8.98
N GLY A 211 5.15 -4.42 -9.70
CA GLY A 211 4.79 -4.58 -11.09
C GLY A 211 6.02 -4.62 -11.99
N VAL A 212 6.05 -5.57 -12.92
CA VAL A 212 7.05 -5.67 -13.97
C VAL A 212 6.37 -5.40 -15.30
N TYR A 213 6.83 -4.37 -16.00
CA TYR A 213 6.21 -3.89 -17.22
C TYR A 213 7.21 -3.79 -18.36
N GLU A 214 6.77 -4.08 -19.60
CA GLU A 214 7.52 -3.73 -20.77
C GLU A 214 7.46 -2.21 -20.99
N LEU A 215 8.59 -1.55 -20.82
CA LEU A 215 8.69 -0.10 -20.94
C LEU A 215 8.48 0.40 -22.38
N GLY A 216 8.65 -0.49 -23.36
CA GLY A 216 8.51 -0.16 -24.78
C GLY A 216 9.43 0.98 -25.17
N SER A 217 8.89 1.96 -25.88
CA SER A 217 9.66 3.10 -26.37
C SER A 217 10.21 4.05 -25.29
N THR A 218 9.71 3.98 -24.06
CA THR A 218 10.30 4.77 -22.96
C THR A 218 11.71 4.27 -22.59
N PHE A 219 12.01 3.00 -22.84
CA PHE A 219 13.35 2.45 -22.59
C PHE A 219 14.43 3.04 -23.51
N LYS A 220 14.06 3.58 -24.68
CA LYS A 220 14.99 4.22 -25.62
C LYS A 220 15.76 5.38 -24.99
N ILE A 221 15.17 6.06 -24.02
CA ILE A 221 15.80 7.16 -23.28
C ILE A 221 17.10 6.68 -22.62
N PHE A 222 17.12 5.48 -22.03
CA PHE A 222 18.30 4.95 -21.36
C PHE A 222 19.43 4.64 -22.34
N ALA A 223 19.11 4.03 -23.48
CA ALA A 223 20.11 3.73 -24.51
C ALA A 223 20.74 5.01 -25.07
N VAL A 224 19.93 6.03 -25.36
CA VAL A 224 20.46 7.29 -25.89
C VAL A 224 21.22 8.07 -24.83
N ALA A 225 20.73 8.11 -23.57
CA ALA A 225 21.42 8.77 -22.47
C ALA A 225 22.82 8.17 -22.26
N GLN A 226 22.92 6.84 -22.28
CA GLN A 226 24.22 6.14 -22.14
C GLN A 226 25.16 6.45 -23.31
N ALA A 227 24.66 6.48 -24.54
CA ALA A 227 25.51 6.83 -25.69
C ALA A 227 26.01 8.28 -25.63
N LEU A 228 25.19 9.22 -25.11
CA LEU A 228 25.59 10.59 -24.85
C LEU A 228 26.64 10.67 -23.73
N GLU A 229 26.44 9.97 -22.63
CA GLU A 229 27.37 9.91 -21.49
C GLU A 229 28.75 9.37 -21.90
N LEU A 230 28.78 8.35 -22.76
CA LEU A 230 29.98 7.78 -23.33
C LEU A 230 30.62 8.61 -24.46
N ASN A 231 30.01 9.76 -24.81
CA ASN A 231 30.43 10.63 -25.92
C ASN A 231 30.52 9.92 -27.28
N LEU A 232 29.74 8.85 -27.48
CA LEU A 232 29.65 8.13 -28.76
C LEU A 232 28.82 8.92 -29.78
N VAL A 233 27.86 9.68 -29.30
CA VAL A 233 26.98 10.53 -30.13
C VAL A 233 26.75 11.88 -29.45
N SER A 234 26.31 12.85 -30.23
CA SER A 234 25.77 14.13 -29.76
C SER A 234 24.30 14.27 -30.21
N PRO A 235 23.51 15.22 -29.69
CA PRO A 235 22.14 15.44 -30.15
C PRO A 235 22.01 15.67 -31.65
N GLU A 236 23.05 16.19 -32.32
CA GLU A 236 23.09 16.50 -33.74
C GLU A 236 23.70 15.37 -34.58
N THR A 237 24.28 14.35 -34.00
CA THR A 237 24.85 13.22 -34.76
C THR A 237 23.79 12.56 -35.61
N MET A 238 24.06 12.46 -36.92
CA MET A 238 23.14 11.83 -37.87
C MET A 238 23.23 10.33 -37.80
N ILE A 239 22.09 9.68 -37.61
CA ILE A 239 21.94 8.23 -37.52
C ILE A 239 21.18 7.76 -38.77
N ASN A 240 21.78 6.82 -39.48
CA ASN A 240 21.10 6.16 -40.61
C ASN A 240 19.94 5.31 -40.06
N ILE A 241 18.75 5.52 -40.60
CA ILE A 241 17.52 4.79 -40.24
C ILE A 241 16.93 4.02 -41.43
N SER A 242 17.72 3.87 -42.51
CA SER A 242 17.28 3.18 -43.72
C SER A 242 17.04 1.70 -43.47
N GLY A 243 15.92 1.21 -44.02
CA GLY A 243 15.55 -0.20 -44.10
C GLY A 243 15.42 -0.90 -42.73
N PRO A 244 14.88 -2.10 -42.70
CA PRO A 244 14.85 -2.87 -41.48
C PRO A 244 16.24 -3.37 -41.07
N LEU A 245 16.56 -3.29 -39.79
CA LEU A 245 17.69 -4.02 -39.22
C LEU A 245 17.29 -5.48 -39.02
N THR A 246 18.14 -6.40 -39.52
CA THR A 246 17.92 -7.83 -39.36
C THR A 246 18.84 -8.38 -38.27
N TRP A 247 18.26 -9.10 -37.30
CA TRP A 247 18.98 -9.80 -36.25
C TRP A 247 18.47 -11.23 -36.16
N GLY A 248 19.21 -12.17 -36.79
CA GLY A 248 18.74 -13.54 -36.98
C GLY A 248 17.42 -13.56 -37.77
N LYS A 249 16.37 -14.13 -37.18
CA LYS A 249 15.02 -14.18 -37.76
C LYS A 249 14.18 -12.92 -37.49
N PHE A 250 14.65 -12.02 -36.62
CA PHE A 250 13.92 -10.81 -36.25
C PHE A 250 14.28 -9.63 -37.17
N LYS A 251 13.28 -8.76 -37.39
CA LYS A 251 13.45 -7.52 -38.16
C LYS A 251 12.96 -6.36 -37.32
N ILE A 252 13.85 -5.39 -37.06
CA ILE A 252 13.52 -4.13 -36.40
C ILE A 252 13.11 -3.13 -37.48
N ARG A 253 11.91 -2.56 -37.32
CA ARG A 253 11.33 -1.57 -38.25
C ARG A 253 10.82 -0.37 -37.46
N ASP A 254 10.85 0.80 -38.11
CA ASP A 254 10.13 1.97 -37.64
C ASP A 254 8.63 1.85 -37.95
N TYR A 255 7.80 2.47 -37.11
CA TYR A 255 6.35 2.47 -37.30
C TYR A 255 5.96 3.44 -38.46
N HIS A 256 6.67 4.57 -38.57
CA HIS A 256 6.50 5.55 -39.64
C HIS A 256 7.74 5.63 -40.52
N ASN A 257 7.56 6.00 -41.79
CA ASN A 257 8.65 6.35 -42.64
C ASN A 257 9.19 7.76 -42.27
N ASN A 258 10.36 7.80 -41.69
CA ASN A 258 11.02 9.02 -41.24
C ASN A 258 12.21 9.43 -42.15
N GLY A 259 12.30 8.87 -43.37
CA GLY A 259 13.41 9.08 -44.30
C GLY A 259 14.56 8.10 -44.13
N SER A 260 15.75 8.48 -44.53
CA SER A 260 16.96 7.64 -44.47
C SER A 260 17.87 7.92 -43.28
N GLU A 261 17.78 9.13 -42.69
CA GLU A 261 18.65 9.59 -41.63
C GLU A 261 17.90 10.53 -40.68
N LEU A 262 18.22 10.47 -39.39
CA LEU A 262 17.72 11.37 -38.34
C LEU A 262 18.84 11.78 -37.41
N PRO A 263 18.90 13.04 -36.93
CA PRO A 263 19.76 13.39 -35.82
C PRO A 263 19.25 12.72 -34.53
N VAL A 264 20.14 12.39 -33.60
CA VAL A 264 19.82 11.68 -32.32
C VAL A 264 18.62 12.30 -31.61
N LYS A 265 18.53 13.64 -31.53
CA LYS A 265 17.36 14.33 -30.95
C LYS A 265 16.04 13.96 -31.64
N LYS A 266 16.07 13.69 -32.96
CA LYS A 266 14.90 13.26 -33.73
C LYS A 266 14.66 11.75 -33.63
N VAL A 267 15.70 10.93 -33.42
CA VAL A 267 15.54 9.50 -33.14
C VAL A 267 14.65 9.32 -31.92
N ILE A 268 14.86 10.09 -30.84
CA ILE A 268 14.02 10.07 -29.64
C ILE A 268 12.63 10.66 -29.92
N SER A 269 12.54 11.87 -30.47
CA SER A 269 11.25 12.54 -30.62
C SER A 269 10.32 11.87 -31.63
N LYS A 270 10.86 11.14 -32.62
CA LYS A 270 10.13 10.33 -33.59
C LYS A 270 10.02 8.85 -33.15
N SER A 271 10.64 8.50 -32.04
CA SER A 271 10.66 7.13 -31.51
C SER A 271 11.15 6.09 -32.53
N SER A 272 12.22 6.39 -33.27
CA SER A 272 12.79 5.47 -34.27
C SER A 272 13.36 4.22 -33.56
N ASN A 273 12.84 3.05 -33.90
CA ASN A 273 13.36 1.77 -33.44
C ASN A 273 14.72 1.46 -34.07
N ILE A 274 14.84 1.72 -35.39
CA ILE A 274 16.07 1.50 -36.17
C ILE A 274 17.17 2.40 -35.64
N GLY A 275 16.89 3.70 -35.47
CA GLY A 275 17.86 4.67 -34.97
C GLY A 275 18.36 4.30 -33.56
N THR A 276 17.45 3.97 -32.65
CA THR A 276 17.82 3.55 -31.28
C THR A 276 18.66 2.26 -31.28
N ALA A 277 18.27 1.27 -32.09
CA ALA A 277 19.03 0.02 -32.17
C ALA A 277 20.45 0.22 -32.73
N ARG A 278 20.64 1.17 -33.66
CA ARG A 278 21.98 1.53 -34.16
C ARG A 278 22.81 2.22 -33.09
N ILE A 279 22.20 3.20 -32.35
CA ILE A 279 22.87 3.86 -31.22
C ILE A 279 23.28 2.80 -30.16
N ALA A 280 22.38 1.89 -29.82
CA ALA A 280 22.68 0.83 -28.85
C ALA A 280 23.83 -0.09 -29.32
N ARG A 281 23.98 -0.32 -30.63
CA ARG A 281 25.12 -1.07 -31.18
C ARG A 281 26.45 -0.36 -30.99
N GLU A 282 26.49 0.97 -31.07
CA GLU A 282 27.71 1.76 -30.82
C GLU A 282 28.17 1.66 -29.34
N ILE A 283 27.22 1.49 -28.40
CA ILE A 283 27.53 1.26 -26.99
C ILE A 283 28.25 -0.10 -26.81
N GLY A 284 27.89 -1.09 -27.62
CA GLY A 284 28.45 -2.44 -27.55
C GLY A 284 27.83 -3.30 -26.43
N SER A 285 28.31 -4.54 -26.34
CA SER A 285 28.05 -5.43 -25.20
C SER A 285 29.28 -5.38 -24.28
N THR A 286 29.13 -4.81 -23.11
CA THR A 286 30.11 -4.98 -22.02
C THR A 286 29.89 -6.29 -21.31
#